data_845e35ac5a59d515ce1f67a0f64774aa
#
_entry.id   845e35ac5a59d515ce1f67a0f64774aa
#
_cell.length_a   1.000
_cell.length_b   1.000
_cell.length_c   1.000
_cell.angle_alpha   90.00
_cell.angle_beta   90.00
_cell.angle_gamma   90.00
#
_symmetry.space_group_name_H-M   'P 1'
#
loop_
_entity.id
_entity.type
_entity.pdbx_description
1 polymer ?
#
loop_
_entity_poly.entity_id
_entity_poly.type
_entity_poly.pdbx_seq_one_letter_code
_entity_poly.pdbx_strand_id
1 'polypeptide(L)'
;GTSAELLESDMSLSGEEERAPDPAGKGAGPAVNQGEATDTLKMLLEENGFDRAVHGRLREDVISGRVSLQSNRLPSTSRIDDVISGDVVDCTAGSENLSRESSEIGEAAITGGEIAVVTLAAGAASRWTGGAGTCKALNPFASLGGRHRTFLEVHLAKSRKTGSNLGVEIPHVFTTSYLTHGATRRFLDEVSRYNYEGPLFLSPGRTVGLRMIPTVRDLKFAWEELPEQQLDPQQQKLRDSVRSGMIDWARATGEAQDYTDNLPAQCLHPMGHFYEVPNLLLNGTLRALLQERPQLKTLLVHNVDTLGAFVDPAILGTHLKSGRGITLEVISRQLADRGGGLARVDGKLRLVEGLAMP
;
A
#
# COMPACT_ATOMS: atom_id res chain seq x y z
N GLY A 1 -1.82 -20.98 -42.29
CA GLY A 1 -2.07 -19.59 -42.55
C GLY A 1 -1.98 -18.84 -41.25
N THR A 2 -0.82 -18.27 -40.99
CA THR A 2 -0.45 -17.54 -39.78
C THR A 2 -0.77 -16.07 -39.94
N SER A 3 -1.32 -15.46 -38.91
CA SER A 3 -1.77 -14.07 -38.78
C SER A 3 -0.66 -13.01 -38.86
N ALA A 4 0.27 -13.13 -39.79
CA ALA A 4 1.40 -12.21 -39.96
C ALA A 4 1.38 -11.44 -41.31
N GLU A 5 0.37 -11.63 -42.15
CA GLU A 5 0.34 -11.06 -43.50
C GLU A 5 -0.71 -9.97 -43.75
N LEU A 6 -1.25 -9.34 -42.72
CA LEU A 6 -2.28 -8.30 -42.85
C LEU A 6 -1.91 -6.91 -42.30
N LEU A 7 -0.62 -6.58 -42.17
CA LEU A 7 -0.18 -5.27 -41.67
C LEU A 7 0.85 -4.56 -42.56
N GLU A 8 0.99 -4.92 -43.84
CA GLU A 8 1.84 -4.20 -44.78
C GLU A 8 1.06 -3.74 -46.02
N SER A 9 0.08 -2.87 -45.84
CA SER A 9 -0.39 -1.99 -46.92
C SER A 9 -1.15 -0.83 -46.33
N ASP A 10 -0.51 0.29 -46.25
CA ASP A 10 -0.94 1.67 -46.33
C ASP A 10 -0.13 2.57 -45.38
N MET A 11 0.94 3.09 -45.91
CA MET A 11 1.44 4.42 -45.50
C MET A 11 2.55 4.88 -46.46
N SER A 12 2.14 5.35 -47.63
CA SER A 12 2.91 6.32 -48.38
C SER A 12 2.24 7.68 -48.20
N LEU A 13 2.76 8.52 -47.35
CA LEU A 13 2.52 9.97 -47.41
C LEU A 13 3.81 10.70 -47.13
N SER A 14 4.15 11.43 -48.19
CA SER A 14 5.10 12.50 -48.38
C SER A 14 5.66 13.25 -47.17
N GLY A 15 6.99 13.47 -47.26
CA GLY A 15 7.80 14.20 -46.29
C GLY A 15 7.46 15.68 -46.18
N GLU A 16 7.59 16.12 -44.95
CA GLU A 16 8.12 17.45 -44.60
C GLU A 16 8.98 17.22 -43.35
N GLU A 17 10.30 17.53 -43.54
CA GLU A 17 11.29 17.55 -42.46
C GLU A 17 10.95 18.71 -41.51
N GLU A 18 10.24 18.43 -40.41
CA GLU A 18 10.12 19.33 -39.29
C GLU A 18 11.35 19.16 -38.36
N ARG A 19 12.19 20.18 -38.37
CA ARG A 19 13.39 20.31 -37.53
C ARG A 19 13.02 20.12 -36.08
N ALA A 20 13.61 19.14 -35.40
CA ALA A 20 13.54 18.96 -33.97
C ALA A 20 13.95 20.25 -33.22
N PRO A 21 13.22 20.70 -32.21
CA PRO A 21 13.60 21.84 -31.41
C PRO A 21 14.82 21.51 -30.54
N ASP A 22 15.72 22.47 -30.50
CA ASP A 22 16.94 22.53 -29.69
C ASP A 22 16.67 22.23 -28.19
N PRO A 23 17.36 21.26 -27.53
CA PRO A 23 17.12 20.93 -26.12
C PRO A 23 17.74 21.90 -25.12
N ALA A 24 18.05 23.14 -25.48
CA ALA A 24 18.63 24.15 -24.61
C ALA A 24 17.64 25.23 -24.17
N GLY A 25 16.35 24.96 -24.08
CA GLY A 25 15.38 25.80 -23.41
C GLY A 25 15.39 25.54 -21.91
N LYS A 26 16.19 26.29 -21.15
CA LYS A 26 16.08 26.40 -19.69
C LYS A 26 14.70 27.02 -19.33
N GLY A 27 13.68 26.19 -19.29
CA GLY A 27 12.41 26.53 -18.66
C GLY A 27 12.60 26.45 -17.14
N ALA A 28 13.06 27.55 -16.53
CA ALA A 28 12.88 27.75 -15.10
C ALA A 28 11.38 27.75 -14.85
N GLY A 29 10.84 26.69 -14.23
CA GLY A 29 9.51 26.72 -13.67
C GLY A 29 9.39 27.93 -12.72
N PRO A 30 8.18 28.45 -12.46
CA PRO A 30 8.00 29.61 -11.59
C PRO A 30 8.74 29.34 -10.27
N ALA A 31 9.66 30.25 -9.91
CA ALA A 31 10.40 30.17 -8.66
C ALA A 31 9.36 30.21 -7.52
N VAL A 32 9.15 29.06 -6.88
CA VAL A 32 8.32 29.00 -5.68
C VAL A 32 9.04 29.83 -4.62
N ASN A 33 8.35 30.83 -4.08
CA ASN A 33 8.89 31.66 -3.03
C ASN A 33 9.20 30.76 -1.82
N GLN A 34 10.47 30.66 -1.43
CA GLN A 34 10.91 29.73 -0.38
C GLN A 34 10.17 29.92 0.95
N GLY A 35 9.76 31.16 1.26
CA GLY A 35 8.94 31.47 2.43
C GLY A 35 7.55 30.81 2.37
N GLU A 36 6.85 30.93 1.26
CA GLU A 36 5.52 30.33 1.07
C GLU A 36 5.58 28.80 1.06
N ALA A 37 6.64 28.20 0.50
CA ALA A 37 6.84 26.75 0.51
C ALA A 37 7.09 26.23 1.93
N THR A 38 7.83 26.95 2.76
CA THR A 38 8.09 26.58 4.16
C THR A 38 6.83 26.64 5.00
N ASP A 39 6.01 27.68 4.85
CA ASP A 39 4.74 27.80 5.56
C ASP A 39 3.76 26.70 5.14
N THR A 40 3.70 26.38 3.85
CA THR A 40 2.88 25.30 3.33
C THR A 40 3.31 23.94 3.87
N LEU A 41 4.62 23.66 3.97
CA LEU A 41 5.15 22.43 4.54
C LEU A 41 4.76 22.30 6.02
N LYS A 42 4.90 23.37 6.79
CA LYS A 42 4.51 23.42 8.21
C LYS A 42 3.02 23.13 8.39
N MET A 43 2.16 23.75 7.60
CA MET A 43 0.72 23.51 7.61
C MET A 43 0.39 22.04 7.31
N LEU A 44 0.99 21.46 6.26
CA LEU A 44 0.77 20.06 5.91
C LEU A 44 1.20 19.09 7.02
N LEU A 45 2.31 19.37 7.68
CA LEU A 45 2.79 18.57 8.82
C LEU A 45 1.79 18.64 9.99
N GLU A 46 1.36 19.84 10.37
CA GLU A 46 0.41 20.05 11.47
C GLU A 46 -0.97 19.41 11.18
N GLU A 47 -1.52 19.64 9.99
CA GLU A 47 -2.81 19.09 9.58
C GLU A 47 -2.84 17.56 9.53
N ASN A 48 -1.69 16.92 9.26
CA ASN A 48 -1.60 15.48 9.11
C ASN A 48 -0.94 14.76 10.30
N GLY A 49 -0.87 15.43 11.46
CA GLY A 49 -0.50 14.80 12.73
C GLY A 49 0.99 14.46 12.86
N PHE A 50 1.88 15.30 12.33
CA PHE A 50 3.32 15.16 12.53
C PHE A 50 3.70 15.37 14.00
N ASP A 51 4.41 14.40 14.56
CA ASP A 51 4.96 14.49 15.92
C ASP A 51 6.47 14.80 15.86
N ARG A 52 6.82 16.04 16.19
CA ARG A 52 8.21 16.50 16.17
C ARG A 52 9.09 15.78 17.21
N ALA A 53 8.53 15.39 18.35
CA ALA A 53 9.31 14.71 19.38
C ALA A 53 9.61 13.27 18.99
N VAL A 54 8.63 12.57 18.39
CA VAL A 54 8.84 11.23 17.81
C VAL A 54 9.85 11.31 16.68
N HIS A 55 9.72 12.28 15.78
CA HIS A 55 10.65 12.49 14.67
C HIS A 55 12.10 12.75 15.15
N GLY A 56 12.27 13.57 16.19
CA GLY A 56 13.58 13.82 16.78
C GLY A 56 14.24 12.56 17.35
N ARG A 57 13.47 11.76 18.10
CA ARG A 57 13.97 10.45 18.61
C ARG A 57 14.34 9.50 17.48
N LEU A 58 13.49 9.41 16.44
CA LEU A 58 13.77 8.57 15.29
C LEU A 58 15.05 9.00 14.57
N ARG A 59 15.29 10.31 14.44
CA ARG A 59 16.55 10.85 13.88
C ARG A 59 17.77 10.39 14.69
N GLU A 60 17.73 10.51 16.01
CA GLU A 60 18.80 10.04 16.89
C GLU A 60 19.04 8.53 16.73
N ASP A 61 17.97 7.74 16.61
CA ASP A 61 18.04 6.30 16.40
C ASP A 61 18.67 5.95 15.03
N VAL A 62 18.34 6.71 13.98
CA VAL A 62 18.93 6.57 12.65
C VAL A 62 20.43 6.94 12.68
N ILE A 63 20.80 8.06 13.27
CA ILE A 63 22.19 8.51 13.37
C ILE A 63 23.03 7.49 14.13
N SER A 64 22.54 7.01 15.28
CA SER A 64 23.25 6.03 16.12
C SER A 64 23.25 4.60 15.55
N GLY A 65 22.46 4.33 14.50
CA GLY A 65 22.34 3.00 13.91
C GLY A 65 21.41 2.04 14.67
N ARG A 66 20.70 2.51 15.69
CA ARG A 66 19.67 1.68 16.35
C ARG A 66 18.51 1.35 15.40
N VAL A 67 18.19 2.28 14.50
CA VAL A 67 17.27 2.07 13.39
C VAL A 67 18.04 2.22 12.08
N SER A 68 18.02 1.18 11.25
CA SER A 68 18.68 1.15 9.94
C SER A 68 17.98 0.14 9.04
N LEU A 69 18.26 0.16 7.74
CA LEU A 69 17.77 -0.89 6.83
C LEU A 69 18.25 -2.27 7.25
N GLN A 70 19.49 -2.37 7.71
CA GLN A 70 20.07 -3.63 8.18
C GLN A 70 19.40 -4.17 9.44
N SER A 71 18.88 -3.30 10.33
CA SER A 71 18.21 -3.74 11.56
C SER A 71 16.89 -4.50 11.33
N ASN A 72 16.36 -4.50 10.12
CA ASN A 72 15.20 -5.30 9.74
C ASN A 72 15.54 -6.77 9.43
N ARG A 73 16.81 -7.12 9.33
CA ARG A 73 17.25 -8.50 9.08
C ARG A 73 17.16 -9.37 10.33
N LEU A 74 16.82 -10.61 10.09
CA LEU A 74 16.98 -11.65 11.12
C LEU A 74 18.46 -11.84 11.41
N PRO A 75 18.83 -12.16 12.67
CA PRO A 75 20.20 -12.57 12.97
C PRO A 75 20.66 -13.73 12.09
N SER A 76 21.90 -13.72 11.64
CA SER A 76 22.48 -14.81 10.84
C SER A 76 22.50 -16.17 11.56
N THR A 77 22.31 -16.15 12.89
CA THR A 77 22.18 -17.33 13.72
C THR A 77 20.75 -17.86 13.81
N SER A 78 19.76 -17.15 13.28
CA SER A 78 18.36 -17.57 13.30
C SER A 78 18.16 -18.84 12.47
N ARG A 79 17.48 -19.79 13.05
CA ARG A 79 17.07 -21.01 12.34
C ARG A 79 15.74 -20.74 11.64
N ILE A 80 15.74 -20.89 10.33
CA ILE A 80 14.55 -20.73 9.47
C ILE A 80 14.16 -22.10 8.93
N ASP A 81 12.99 -22.56 9.34
CA ASP A 81 12.42 -23.84 8.90
C ASP A 81 11.10 -23.57 8.15
N ASP A 82 10.69 -24.52 7.33
CA ASP A 82 9.39 -24.48 6.66
C ASP A 82 8.23 -24.64 7.65
N VAL A 83 7.03 -24.27 7.23
CA VAL A 83 5.79 -24.51 7.99
C VAL A 83 5.53 -26.02 8.15
N ILE A 84 4.90 -26.39 9.27
CA ILE A 84 4.53 -27.77 9.55
C ILE A 84 3.00 -27.93 9.56
N SER A 85 2.54 -29.18 9.53
CA SER A 85 1.10 -29.48 9.66
C SER A 85 0.54 -28.85 10.94
N GLY A 86 -0.58 -28.12 10.78
CA GLY A 86 -1.23 -27.37 11.88
C GLY A 86 -0.83 -25.90 11.99
N ASP A 87 0.21 -25.45 11.29
CA ASP A 87 0.53 -24.01 11.20
C ASP A 87 -0.48 -23.27 10.32
N VAL A 88 -0.99 -23.95 9.31
CA VAL A 88 -1.95 -23.41 8.34
C VAL A 88 -3.20 -24.28 8.34
N VAL A 89 -4.35 -23.65 8.32
CA VAL A 89 -5.66 -24.30 8.16
C VAL A 89 -6.05 -24.16 6.69
N ASP A 90 -6.28 -25.29 6.02
CA ASP A 90 -6.75 -25.29 4.65
C ASP A 90 -8.19 -24.75 4.58
N CYS A 91 -8.38 -23.63 3.90
CA CYS A 91 -9.68 -22.98 3.64
C CYS A 91 -9.97 -22.91 2.13
N THR A 92 -9.42 -23.81 1.33
CA THR A 92 -9.78 -23.92 -0.08
C THR A 92 -11.19 -24.48 -0.26
N ALA A 93 -11.79 -24.21 -1.41
CA ALA A 93 -13.14 -24.67 -1.70
C ALA A 93 -13.23 -26.22 -1.59
N GLY A 94 -14.17 -26.69 -0.79
CA GLY A 94 -14.37 -28.12 -0.51
C GLY A 94 -13.57 -28.66 0.67
N SER A 95 -12.79 -27.83 1.36
CA SER A 95 -12.11 -28.21 2.59
C SER A 95 -13.09 -28.49 3.72
N GLU A 96 -12.82 -29.50 4.54
CA GLU A 96 -13.60 -29.83 5.74
C GLU A 96 -13.62 -28.69 6.78
N ASN A 97 -12.62 -27.81 6.74
CA ASN A 97 -12.55 -26.64 7.64
C ASN A 97 -13.58 -25.56 7.31
N LEU A 98 -14.07 -25.52 6.05
CA LEU A 98 -15.19 -24.67 5.63
C LEU A 98 -16.52 -25.42 5.80
N SER A 99 -16.83 -25.82 7.03
CA SER A 99 -18.03 -26.57 7.35
C SER A 99 -19.29 -25.72 7.21
N ARG A 100 -20.45 -26.39 7.07
CA ARG A 100 -21.76 -25.73 7.09
C ARG A 100 -21.98 -24.96 8.39
N GLU A 101 -21.55 -25.51 9.52
CA GLU A 101 -21.60 -24.84 10.81
C GLU A 101 -20.79 -23.53 10.82
N SER A 102 -19.59 -23.54 10.24
CA SER A 102 -18.80 -22.29 10.10
C SER A 102 -19.54 -21.26 9.24
N SER A 103 -20.16 -21.67 8.14
CA SER A 103 -20.95 -20.75 7.31
C SER A 103 -22.13 -20.16 8.09
N GLU A 104 -22.89 -20.97 8.81
CA GLU A 104 -24.03 -20.53 9.63
C GLU A 104 -23.61 -19.53 10.73
N ILE A 105 -22.46 -19.76 11.39
CA ILE A 105 -21.90 -18.83 12.39
C ILE A 105 -21.49 -17.51 11.73
N GLY A 106 -20.83 -17.57 10.58
CA GLY A 106 -20.41 -16.37 9.85
C GLY A 106 -21.62 -15.57 9.32
N GLU A 107 -22.63 -16.24 8.76
CA GLU A 107 -23.87 -15.61 8.32
C GLU A 107 -24.60 -14.91 9.50
N ALA A 108 -24.68 -15.55 10.65
CA ALA A 108 -25.25 -14.97 11.85
C ALA A 108 -24.48 -13.72 12.32
N ALA A 109 -23.15 -13.76 12.27
CA ALA A 109 -22.32 -12.60 12.61
C ALA A 109 -22.49 -11.44 11.61
N ILE A 110 -22.56 -11.73 10.32
CA ILE A 110 -22.80 -10.72 9.28
C ILE A 110 -24.18 -10.11 9.48
N THR A 111 -25.21 -10.94 9.62
CA THR A 111 -26.60 -10.51 9.84
C THR A 111 -26.76 -9.73 11.15
N GLY A 112 -26.02 -10.11 12.19
CA GLY A 112 -25.95 -9.40 13.45
C GLY A 112 -25.18 -8.06 13.39
N GLY A 113 -24.60 -7.70 12.23
CA GLY A 113 -23.82 -6.46 12.06
C GLY A 113 -22.48 -6.46 12.79
N GLU A 114 -21.90 -7.64 13.04
CA GLU A 114 -20.68 -7.79 13.82
C GLU A 114 -19.39 -7.62 12.98
N ILE A 115 -19.49 -7.37 11.66
CA ILE A 115 -18.36 -7.21 10.78
C ILE A 115 -18.39 -5.90 10.00
N ALA A 116 -17.22 -5.32 9.74
CA ALA A 116 -17.01 -4.26 8.77
C ALA A 116 -15.78 -4.56 7.89
N VAL A 117 -15.74 -3.98 6.71
CA VAL A 117 -14.60 -4.10 5.78
C VAL A 117 -13.73 -2.86 5.88
N VAL A 118 -12.41 -3.05 5.93
CA VAL A 118 -11.41 -1.99 5.88
C VAL A 118 -10.49 -2.25 4.68
N THR A 119 -10.62 -1.44 3.65
CA THR A 119 -9.75 -1.50 2.48
C THR A 119 -8.61 -0.49 2.61
N LEU A 120 -7.36 -0.97 2.62
CA LEU A 120 -6.17 -0.14 2.67
C LEU A 120 -5.95 0.51 1.30
N ALA A 121 -6.38 1.75 1.14
CA ALA A 121 -6.48 2.44 -0.14
C ALA A 121 -5.67 3.76 -0.20
N ALA A 122 -4.79 4.01 0.76
CA ALA A 122 -4.01 5.24 0.87
C ALA A 122 -2.92 5.42 -0.20
N GLY A 123 -2.63 4.38 -0.99
CA GLY A 123 -1.51 4.33 -1.93
C GLY A 123 -1.64 5.28 -3.12
N ALA A 124 -0.53 5.94 -3.47
CA ALA A 124 -0.42 6.87 -4.61
C ALA A 124 0.10 6.20 -5.91
N ALA A 125 0.13 4.87 -6.00
CA ALA A 125 0.52 4.10 -7.20
C ALA A 125 1.81 4.58 -7.90
N SER A 126 2.80 5.09 -7.18
CA SER A 126 4.02 5.68 -7.73
C SER A 126 4.80 4.72 -8.64
N ARG A 127 4.77 3.42 -8.37
CA ARG A 127 5.41 2.39 -9.22
C ARG A 127 4.77 2.23 -10.59
N TRP A 128 3.47 2.52 -10.73
CA TRP A 128 2.74 2.39 -12.00
C TRP A 128 2.98 3.58 -12.93
N THR A 129 3.31 4.74 -12.34
CA THR A 129 3.37 6.01 -13.04
C THR A 129 4.79 6.56 -13.15
N GLY A 130 5.82 5.72 -12.95
CA GLY A 130 7.21 6.15 -13.01
C GLY A 130 7.56 7.25 -12.00
N GLY A 131 6.86 7.30 -10.85
CA GLY A 131 7.08 8.30 -9.82
C GLY A 131 6.07 9.46 -9.79
N ALA A 132 5.28 9.66 -10.86
CA ALA A 132 4.30 10.77 -10.92
C ALA A 132 3.21 10.68 -9.84
N GLY A 133 2.86 9.47 -9.41
CA GLY A 133 1.82 9.22 -8.43
C GLY A 133 0.40 9.43 -8.98
N THR A 134 -0.51 8.55 -8.62
CA THR A 134 -1.95 8.70 -8.87
C THR A 134 -2.70 8.02 -7.74
N CYS A 135 -3.94 8.42 -7.50
CA CYS A 135 -4.76 7.74 -6.50
C CYS A 135 -5.09 6.33 -6.98
N LYS A 136 -4.39 5.32 -6.43
CA LYS A 136 -4.51 3.91 -6.83
C LYS A 136 -5.96 3.42 -6.81
N ALA A 137 -6.69 3.78 -5.78
CA ALA A 137 -8.07 3.36 -5.56
C ALA A 137 -9.04 3.81 -6.67
N LEU A 138 -8.74 4.93 -7.34
CA LEU A 138 -9.56 5.52 -8.41
C LEU A 138 -9.19 5.01 -9.80
N ASN A 139 -8.13 4.22 -9.93
CA ASN A 139 -7.68 3.75 -11.23
C ASN A 139 -8.69 2.76 -11.84
N PRO A 140 -9.15 2.97 -13.08
CA PRO A 140 -10.02 2.06 -13.80
C PRO A 140 -9.22 0.88 -14.38
N PHE A 141 -8.83 -0.06 -13.53
CA PHE A 141 -7.84 -1.09 -13.82
C PHE A 141 -8.37 -2.29 -14.61
N ALA A 142 -9.68 -2.59 -14.53
CA ALA A 142 -10.25 -3.78 -15.16
C ALA A 142 -11.52 -3.50 -15.92
N SER A 143 -11.68 -4.16 -17.08
CA SER A 143 -12.94 -4.15 -17.83
C SER A 143 -13.82 -5.29 -17.33
N LEU A 144 -14.91 -4.95 -16.66
CA LEU A 144 -15.89 -5.87 -16.10
C LEU A 144 -17.30 -5.45 -16.53
N GLY A 145 -18.05 -6.36 -17.15
CA GLY A 145 -19.38 -6.07 -17.64
C GLY A 145 -19.41 -4.96 -18.69
N GLY A 146 -18.42 -4.96 -19.62
CA GLY A 146 -18.36 -4.04 -20.76
C GLY A 146 -17.88 -2.62 -20.45
N ARG A 147 -17.42 -2.34 -19.23
CA ARG A 147 -16.81 -1.05 -18.87
C ARG A 147 -15.65 -1.19 -17.90
N HIS A 148 -14.76 -0.22 -17.90
CA HIS A 148 -13.67 -0.15 -16.92
C HIS A 148 -14.20 0.20 -15.52
N ARG A 149 -13.71 -0.52 -14.52
CA ARG A 149 -14.09 -0.38 -13.10
C ARG A 149 -12.91 0.06 -12.27
N THR A 150 -13.15 0.95 -11.31
CA THR A 150 -12.16 1.32 -10.31
C THR A 150 -12.06 0.26 -9.21
N PHE A 151 -10.96 0.26 -8.47
CA PHE A 151 -10.83 -0.60 -7.30
C PHE A 151 -11.93 -0.35 -6.27
N LEU A 152 -12.26 0.92 -6.02
CA LEU A 152 -13.35 1.29 -5.09
C LEU A 152 -14.66 0.66 -5.51
N GLU A 153 -15.02 0.78 -6.79
CA GLU A 153 -16.27 0.22 -7.32
C GLU A 153 -16.36 -1.29 -7.10
N VAL A 154 -15.27 -2.01 -7.38
CA VAL A 154 -15.24 -3.47 -7.22
C VAL A 154 -15.40 -3.89 -5.76
N HIS A 155 -14.71 -3.22 -4.83
CA HIS A 155 -14.82 -3.55 -3.41
C HIS A 155 -16.20 -3.23 -2.85
N LEU A 156 -16.79 -2.08 -3.18
CA LEU A 156 -18.16 -1.75 -2.78
C LEU A 156 -19.18 -2.73 -3.37
N ALA A 157 -19.01 -3.14 -4.64
CA ALA A 157 -19.87 -4.12 -5.27
C ALA A 157 -19.81 -5.49 -4.55
N LYS A 158 -18.64 -5.91 -4.07
CA LYS A 158 -18.50 -7.17 -3.31
C LYS A 158 -19.20 -7.07 -1.95
N SER A 159 -18.97 -6.00 -1.19
CA SER A 159 -19.64 -5.78 0.09
C SER A 159 -21.17 -5.71 -0.09
N ARG A 160 -21.64 -5.02 -1.13
CA ARG A 160 -23.07 -4.97 -1.48
C ARG A 160 -23.62 -6.36 -1.83
N LYS A 161 -22.90 -7.14 -2.64
CA LYS A 161 -23.33 -8.50 -3.01
C LYS A 161 -23.48 -9.40 -1.79
N THR A 162 -22.48 -9.45 -0.91
CA THR A 162 -22.56 -10.24 0.32
C THR A 162 -23.71 -9.76 1.21
N GLY A 163 -23.83 -8.44 1.40
CA GLY A 163 -24.88 -7.85 2.21
C GLY A 163 -26.27 -8.14 1.65
N SER A 164 -26.50 -7.96 0.35
CA SER A 164 -27.79 -8.24 -0.31
C SER A 164 -28.20 -9.69 -0.21
N ASN A 165 -27.25 -10.63 -0.29
CA ASN A 165 -27.54 -12.06 -0.13
C ASN A 165 -28.08 -12.41 1.27
N LEU A 166 -27.71 -11.62 2.29
CA LEU A 166 -28.09 -11.83 3.68
C LEU A 166 -29.09 -10.80 4.21
N GLY A 167 -29.56 -9.88 3.36
CA GLY A 167 -30.51 -8.84 3.72
C GLY A 167 -29.97 -7.77 4.67
N VAL A 168 -28.68 -7.47 4.63
CA VAL A 168 -28.02 -6.49 5.49
C VAL A 168 -27.08 -5.57 4.72
N GLU A 169 -26.72 -4.46 5.32
CA GLU A 169 -25.71 -3.54 4.80
C GLU A 169 -24.42 -3.70 5.60
N ILE A 170 -23.30 -3.96 4.90
CA ILE A 170 -21.99 -4.14 5.50
C ILE A 170 -21.27 -2.79 5.55
N PRO A 171 -20.83 -2.29 6.72
CA PRO A 171 -20.02 -1.09 6.78
C PRO A 171 -18.70 -1.24 6.03
N HIS A 172 -18.30 -0.20 5.29
CA HIS A 172 -17.04 -0.21 4.53
C HIS A 172 -16.22 1.04 4.86
N VAL A 173 -14.93 0.85 5.12
CA VAL A 173 -13.96 1.92 5.39
C VAL A 173 -12.87 1.86 4.32
N PHE A 174 -12.60 2.98 3.64
CA PHE A 174 -11.40 3.14 2.83
C PHE A 174 -10.39 4.01 3.57
N THR A 175 -9.18 3.51 3.76
CA THR A 175 -8.10 4.33 4.28
C THR A 175 -7.58 5.25 3.18
N THR A 176 -7.12 6.42 3.56
CA THR A 176 -6.59 7.42 2.63
C THR A 176 -5.35 8.09 3.22
N SER A 177 -4.58 8.78 2.41
CA SER A 177 -3.44 9.59 2.85
C SER A 177 -3.66 11.07 2.56
N TYR A 178 -2.76 11.92 3.02
CA TYR A 178 -2.75 13.34 2.68
C TYR A 178 -2.75 13.60 1.17
N LEU A 179 -2.22 12.67 0.36
CA LEU A 179 -2.23 12.75 -1.11
C LEU A 179 -3.55 12.29 -1.74
N THR A 180 -4.24 11.34 -1.14
CA THR A 180 -5.36 10.64 -1.80
C THR A 180 -6.73 10.97 -1.22
N HIS A 181 -6.80 11.52 0.00
CA HIS A 181 -8.07 11.76 0.70
C HIS A 181 -9.02 12.69 -0.08
N GLY A 182 -8.53 13.85 -0.48
CA GLY A 182 -9.37 14.84 -1.19
C GLY A 182 -9.88 14.33 -2.54
N ALA A 183 -9.02 13.65 -3.30
CA ALA A 183 -9.39 13.07 -4.59
C ALA A 183 -10.41 11.93 -4.42
N THR A 184 -10.18 11.03 -3.46
CA THR A 184 -11.10 9.93 -3.19
C THR A 184 -12.48 10.41 -2.75
N ARG A 185 -12.55 11.42 -1.86
CA ARG A 185 -13.81 11.99 -1.41
C ARG A 185 -14.60 12.61 -2.55
N ARG A 186 -13.99 13.52 -3.32
CA ARG A 186 -14.65 14.14 -4.47
C ARG A 186 -15.17 13.11 -5.47
N PHE A 187 -14.34 12.13 -5.80
CA PHE A 187 -14.73 11.09 -6.74
C PHE A 187 -15.93 10.27 -6.24
N LEU A 188 -15.94 9.85 -4.97
CA LEU A 188 -17.09 9.13 -4.40
C LEU A 188 -18.36 9.96 -4.40
N ASP A 189 -18.26 11.28 -4.17
CA ASP A 189 -19.41 12.19 -4.25
C ASP A 189 -19.92 12.31 -5.70
N GLU A 190 -19.02 12.45 -6.69
CA GLU A 190 -19.36 12.53 -8.13
C GLU A 190 -20.07 11.26 -8.64
N VAL A 191 -19.65 10.09 -8.21
CA VAL A 191 -20.26 8.81 -8.61
C VAL A 191 -21.36 8.34 -7.65
N SER A 192 -21.89 9.23 -6.79
CA SER A 192 -22.93 8.92 -5.79
C SER A 192 -22.61 7.64 -5.00
N ARG A 193 -21.34 7.46 -4.62
CA ARG A 193 -20.83 6.27 -3.90
C ARG A 193 -21.16 4.94 -4.58
N TYR A 194 -21.30 4.93 -5.90
CA TYR A 194 -21.75 3.77 -6.69
C TYR A 194 -23.06 3.16 -6.19
N ASN A 195 -23.98 3.97 -5.66
CA ASN A 195 -25.22 3.54 -5.01
C ASN A 195 -25.00 2.52 -3.88
N TYR A 196 -23.94 2.69 -3.12
CA TYR A 196 -23.69 1.89 -1.93
C TYR A 196 -24.52 2.43 -0.76
N GLU A 197 -25.44 1.61 -0.26
CA GLU A 197 -26.39 2.02 0.79
C GLU A 197 -25.84 1.82 2.21
N GLY A 198 -24.84 0.95 2.36
CA GLY A 198 -24.20 0.70 3.65
C GLY A 198 -23.40 1.90 4.18
N PRO A 199 -23.10 1.93 5.50
CA PRO A 199 -22.23 2.93 6.07
C PRO A 199 -20.88 2.95 5.40
N LEU A 200 -20.48 4.11 4.87
CA LEU A 200 -19.23 4.30 4.13
C LEU A 200 -18.39 5.39 4.77
N PHE A 201 -17.16 5.03 5.16
CA PHE A 201 -16.23 5.93 5.84
C PHE A 201 -14.94 6.09 5.02
N LEU A 202 -14.37 7.30 5.08
CA LEU A 202 -12.99 7.55 4.68
C LEU A 202 -12.15 7.78 5.93
N SER A 203 -11.08 7.02 6.07
CA SER A 203 -10.14 7.14 7.20
C SER A 203 -8.86 7.84 6.75
N PRO A 204 -8.72 9.16 6.96
CA PRO A 204 -7.51 9.88 6.57
C PRO A 204 -6.32 9.48 7.46
N GLY A 205 -5.16 9.30 6.84
CA GLY A 205 -3.90 9.11 7.56
C GLY A 205 -3.54 10.38 8.36
N ARG A 206 -3.52 10.26 9.69
CA ARG A 206 -3.21 11.36 10.64
C ARG A 206 -1.84 11.21 11.27
N THR A 207 -0.95 10.46 10.65
CA THR A 207 0.40 10.22 11.13
C THR A 207 1.33 10.30 9.93
N VAL A 208 1.87 11.46 9.64
CA VAL A 208 2.87 11.63 8.58
C VAL A 208 4.26 11.76 9.19
N GLY A 209 5.27 11.31 8.44
CA GLY A 209 6.66 11.58 8.73
C GLY A 209 7.22 12.64 7.79
N LEU A 210 8.17 13.42 8.28
CA LEU A 210 9.03 14.23 7.45
C LEU A 210 10.20 13.36 6.97
N ARG A 211 10.48 13.38 5.67
CA ARG A 211 11.59 12.62 5.11
C ARG A 211 12.91 13.14 5.67
N MET A 212 13.85 12.22 5.87
CA MET A 212 15.23 12.54 6.25
C MET A 212 16.17 12.22 5.09
N ILE A 213 17.26 12.96 5.03
CA ILE A 213 18.39 12.62 4.14
C ILE A 213 18.91 11.24 4.55
N PRO A 214 19.02 10.28 3.64
CA PRO A 214 19.49 8.94 3.98
C PRO A 214 20.93 8.97 4.49
N THR A 215 21.26 8.02 5.37
CA THR A 215 22.65 7.85 5.81
C THR A 215 23.46 7.15 4.72
N VAL A 216 24.75 7.44 4.67
CA VAL A 216 25.67 6.72 3.75
C VAL A 216 25.69 5.21 4.04
N ARG A 217 25.56 4.83 5.31
CA ARG A 217 25.42 3.44 5.74
C ARG A 217 24.22 2.76 5.06
N ASP A 218 23.03 3.37 5.15
CA ASP A 218 21.82 2.78 4.60
C ASP A 218 21.82 2.83 3.06
N LEU A 219 22.38 3.87 2.44
CA LEU A 219 22.56 3.94 0.99
C LEU A 219 23.47 2.81 0.48
N LYS A 220 24.60 2.55 1.17
CA LYS A 220 25.49 1.44 0.80
C LYS A 220 24.78 0.10 0.93
N PHE A 221 24.13 -0.13 2.06
CA PHE A 221 23.37 -1.34 2.32
C PHE A 221 22.28 -1.58 1.27
N ALA A 222 21.44 -0.59 0.99
CA ALA A 222 20.37 -0.71 0.00
C ALA A 222 20.91 -1.04 -1.40
N TRP A 223 22.11 -0.57 -1.74
CA TRP A 223 22.73 -0.82 -3.04
C TRP A 223 23.29 -2.25 -3.14
N GLU A 224 23.84 -2.77 -2.05
CA GLU A 224 24.35 -4.13 -1.96
C GLU A 224 23.22 -5.18 -1.98
N GLU A 225 22.04 -4.81 -1.48
CA GLU A 225 20.85 -5.66 -1.43
C GLU A 225 20.03 -5.68 -2.72
N LEU A 226 20.33 -4.85 -3.70
CA LEU A 226 19.66 -4.95 -4.99
C LEU A 226 19.98 -6.30 -5.63
N PRO A 227 18.97 -7.04 -6.12
CA PRO A 227 19.20 -8.31 -6.81
C PRO A 227 20.27 -8.15 -7.88
N GLU A 228 21.15 -9.13 -7.96
CA GLU A 228 22.13 -9.19 -9.05
C GLU A 228 21.38 -9.21 -10.38
N GLN A 229 21.22 -8.04 -10.98
CA GLN A 229 20.81 -7.93 -12.36
C GLN A 229 22.07 -8.12 -13.21
N GLN A 230 21.99 -8.98 -14.20
CA GLN A 230 23.01 -9.04 -15.25
C GLN A 230 22.91 -7.74 -16.05
N LEU A 231 23.64 -6.73 -15.59
CA LEU A 231 23.73 -5.44 -16.25
C LEU A 231 24.86 -5.49 -17.27
N ASP A 232 24.63 -4.89 -18.43
CA ASP A 232 25.74 -4.64 -19.35
C ASP A 232 26.72 -3.62 -18.76
N PRO A 233 27.94 -3.50 -19.31
CA PRO A 233 28.96 -2.59 -18.77
C PRO A 233 28.54 -1.12 -18.71
N GLN A 234 27.67 -0.67 -19.60
CA GLN A 234 27.17 0.72 -19.60
C GLN A 234 26.13 0.93 -18.48
N GLN A 235 25.22 0.00 -18.32
CA GLN A 235 24.24 -0.01 -17.24
C GLN A 235 24.92 -0.08 -15.87
N GLN A 236 25.94 -0.91 -15.74
CA GLN A 236 26.73 -1.00 -14.51
C GLN A 236 27.42 0.32 -14.19
N LYS A 237 28.06 0.95 -15.17
CA LYS A 237 28.73 2.25 -15.00
C LYS A 237 27.74 3.35 -14.60
N LEU A 238 26.56 3.37 -15.21
CA LEU A 238 25.49 4.31 -14.85
C LEU A 238 25.02 4.09 -13.41
N ARG A 239 24.80 2.83 -13.04
CA ARG A 239 24.41 2.44 -11.69
C ARG A 239 25.45 2.90 -10.65
N ASP A 240 26.72 2.67 -10.89
CA ASP A 240 27.79 3.07 -9.98
C ASP A 240 27.93 4.60 -9.88
N SER A 241 27.72 5.32 -10.98
CA SER A 241 27.71 6.78 -10.99
C SER A 241 26.54 7.34 -10.17
N VAL A 242 25.34 6.79 -10.32
CA VAL A 242 24.17 7.19 -9.52
C VAL A 242 24.40 6.91 -8.02
N ARG A 243 24.96 5.74 -7.69
CA ARG A 243 25.34 5.41 -6.31
C ARG A 243 26.27 6.44 -5.70
N SER A 244 27.36 6.75 -6.40
CA SER A 244 28.34 7.74 -5.95
C SER A 244 27.70 9.10 -5.77
N GLY A 245 26.92 9.57 -6.75
CA GLY A 245 26.22 10.84 -6.68
C GLY A 245 25.26 10.94 -5.51
N MET A 246 24.51 9.88 -5.19
CA MET A 246 23.61 9.84 -4.04
C MET A 246 24.37 9.89 -2.71
N ILE A 247 25.50 9.18 -2.61
CA ILE A 247 26.34 9.18 -1.41
C ILE A 247 26.94 10.58 -1.18
N ASP A 248 27.46 11.20 -2.23
CA ASP A 248 28.07 12.53 -2.15
C ASP A 248 27.01 13.60 -1.82
N TRP A 249 25.82 13.49 -2.41
CA TRP A 249 24.70 14.35 -2.06
C TRP A 249 24.27 14.21 -0.58
N ALA A 250 24.15 12.98 -0.07
CA ALA A 250 23.80 12.75 1.33
C ALA A 250 24.82 13.33 2.30
N ARG A 251 26.13 13.20 1.98
CA ARG A 251 27.22 13.80 2.79
C ARG A 251 27.19 15.32 2.76
N ALA A 252 27.00 15.91 1.58
CA ALA A 252 27.00 17.36 1.39
C ALA A 252 25.78 18.02 2.02
N THR A 253 24.61 17.39 1.96
CA THR A 253 23.36 17.91 2.51
C THR A 253 23.26 17.72 4.02
N GLY A 254 23.87 16.63 4.56
CA GLY A 254 23.83 16.26 5.97
C GLY A 254 22.97 15.02 6.22
N GLU A 255 23.61 13.92 6.54
CA GLU A 255 22.96 12.64 6.84
C GLU A 255 21.93 12.78 7.97
N ALA A 256 20.78 12.15 7.81
CA ALA A 256 19.63 12.18 8.72
C ALA A 256 19.03 13.57 9.00
N GLN A 257 19.44 14.62 8.29
CA GLN A 257 18.74 15.91 8.36
C GLN A 257 17.39 15.86 7.64
N ASP A 258 16.52 16.80 8.00
CA ASP A 258 15.20 16.92 7.38
C ASP A 258 15.31 17.24 5.89
N TYR A 259 14.62 16.46 5.06
CA TYR A 259 14.52 16.72 3.64
C TYR A 259 13.40 17.73 3.38
N THR A 260 13.78 18.99 3.13
CA THR A 260 12.85 20.11 2.93
C THR A 260 13.02 20.82 1.58
N ASP A 261 14.01 20.40 0.79
CA ASP A 261 14.33 20.98 -0.51
C ASP A 261 13.55 20.29 -1.65
N ASN A 262 12.22 20.39 -1.57
CA ASN A 262 11.31 19.88 -2.60
C ASN A 262 9.91 20.51 -2.42
N LEU A 263 8.96 20.15 -3.30
CA LEU A 263 7.57 20.50 -3.10
C LEU A 263 7.08 19.97 -1.73
N PRO A 264 6.33 20.74 -0.96
CA PRO A 264 5.95 20.38 0.41
C PRO A 264 5.38 18.96 0.56
N ALA A 265 4.48 18.55 -0.35
CA ALA A 265 3.92 17.21 -0.34
C ALA A 265 4.93 16.09 -0.61
N GLN A 266 6.07 16.39 -1.25
CA GLN A 266 7.15 15.44 -1.52
C GLN A 266 8.12 15.31 -0.33
N CYS A 267 8.12 16.28 0.58
CA CYS A 267 8.92 16.24 1.80
C CYS A 267 8.33 15.30 2.86
N LEU A 268 7.05 14.96 2.73
CA LEU A 268 6.37 14.07 3.66
C LEU A 268 6.40 12.61 3.17
N HIS A 269 6.19 11.70 4.10
CA HIS A 269 5.86 10.31 3.80
C HIS A 269 4.74 9.79 4.72
N PRO A 270 3.86 8.90 4.22
CA PRO A 270 2.90 8.22 5.08
C PRO A 270 3.61 7.20 5.96
N MET A 271 3.00 6.83 7.08
CA MET A 271 3.57 5.86 8.03
C MET A 271 3.43 4.39 7.57
N GLY A 272 2.87 4.14 6.40
CA GLY A 272 2.70 2.81 5.83
C GLY A 272 1.50 2.03 6.35
N HIS A 273 1.24 0.87 5.76
CA HIS A 273 0.03 0.07 5.99
C HIS A 273 -0.16 -0.39 7.43
N PHE A 274 0.93 -0.65 8.16
CA PHE A 274 0.85 -1.04 9.57
C PHE A 274 0.08 -0.01 10.42
N TYR A 275 0.23 1.27 10.13
CA TYR A 275 -0.42 2.35 10.87
C TYR A 275 -1.83 2.67 10.40
N GLU A 276 -2.27 2.18 9.25
CA GLU A 276 -3.60 2.51 8.72
C GLU A 276 -4.72 1.98 9.62
N VAL A 277 -4.58 0.80 10.22
CA VAL A 277 -5.55 0.24 11.16
C VAL A 277 -5.52 0.96 12.51
N PRO A 278 -4.37 1.11 13.22
CA PRO A 278 -4.30 1.94 14.43
C PRO A 278 -4.80 3.38 14.22
N ASN A 279 -4.61 3.91 13.01
CA ASN A 279 -5.04 5.26 12.66
C ASN A 279 -6.57 5.44 12.68
N LEU A 280 -7.35 4.36 12.50
CA LEU A 280 -8.81 4.39 12.70
C LEU A 280 -9.18 4.84 14.12
N LEU A 281 -8.35 4.51 15.11
CA LEU A 281 -8.53 4.97 16.50
C LEU A 281 -8.15 6.45 16.63
N LEU A 282 -7.00 6.84 16.06
CA LEU A 282 -6.43 8.18 16.22
C LEU A 282 -7.29 9.25 15.54
N ASN A 283 -7.84 8.98 14.37
CA ASN A 283 -8.65 9.93 13.61
C ASN A 283 -10.15 9.88 13.93
N GLY A 284 -10.57 9.01 14.84
CA GLY A 284 -11.96 8.87 15.27
C GLY A 284 -12.85 8.03 14.34
N THR A 285 -12.33 7.48 13.24
CA THR A 285 -13.14 6.66 12.32
C THR A 285 -13.70 5.42 12.98
N LEU A 286 -12.90 4.72 13.81
CA LEU A 286 -13.40 3.55 14.56
C LEU A 286 -14.49 3.93 15.55
N ARG A 287 -14.38 5.09 16.21
CA ARG A 287 -15.43 5.58 17.12
C ARG A 287 -16.74 5.82 16.35
N ALA A 288 -16.67 6.50 15.20
CA ALA A 288 -17.85 6.74 14.37
C ALA A 288 -18.46 5.42 13.86
N LEU A 289 -17.63 4.49 13.47
CA LEU A 289 -18.06 3.15 13.02
C LEU A 289 -18.77 2.39 14.15
N LEU A 290 -18.26 2.41 15.39
CA LEU A 290 -18.86 1.78 16.55
C LEU A 290 -20.14 2.49 17.03
N GLN A 291 -20.28 3.79 16.80
CA GLN A 291 -21.54 4.51 17.02
C GLN A 291 -22.63 4.08 16.04
N GLU A 292 -22.24 3.87 14.78
CA GLU A 292 -23.14 3.40 13.70
C GLU A 292 -23.50 1.91 13.87
N ARG A 293 -22.55 1.11 14.33
CA ARG A 293 -22.67 -0.35 14.52
C ARG A 293 -22.10 -0.77 15.88
N PRO A 294 -22.86 -0.57 16.98
CA PRO A 294 -22.39 -0.90 18.34
C PRO A 294 -22.05 -2.38 18.56
N GLN A 295 -22.61 -3.27 17.75
CA GLN A 295 -22.40 -4.72 17.78
C GLN A 295 -21.14 -5.17 17.02
N LEU A 296 -20.41 -4.26 16.37
CA LEU A 296 -19.20 -4.57 15.60
C LEU A 296 -18.14 -5.22 16.50
N LYS A 297 -17.61 -6.36 16.06
CA LYS A 297 -16.56 -7.15 16.75
C LYS A 297 -15.37 -7.48 15.86
N THR A 298 -15.60 -7.55 14.55
CA THR A 298 -14.62 -8.07 13.59
C THR A 298 -14.40 -7.08 12.45
N LEU A 299 -13.14 -6.95 12.00
CA LEU A 299 -12.77 -6.20 10.82
C LEU A 299 -12.14 -7.14 9.80
N LEU A 300 -12.64 -7.18 8.57
CA LEU A 300 -11.92 -7.72 7.43
C LEU A 300 -11.01 -6.63 6.88
N VAL A 301 -9.69 -6.83 6.96
CA VAL A 301 -8.70 -5.85 6.48
C VAL A 301 -7.98 -6.41 5.27
N HIS A 302 -7.93 -5.66 4.17
CA HIS A 302 -7.22 -6.07 2.96
C HIS A 302 -6.70 -4.88 2.17
N ASN A 303 -5.70 -5.09 1.32
CA ASN A 303 -5.20 -4.08 0.40
C ASN A 303 -6.20 -3.81 -0.73
N VAL A 304 -6.20 -2.58 -1.25
CA VAL A 304 -7.08 -2.18 -2.35
C VAL A 304 -6.91 -3.02 -3.63
N ASP A 305 -5.72 -3.53 -3.89
CA ASP A 305 -5.40 -4.40 -5.03
C ASP A 305 -5.64 -5.89 -4.77
N THR A 306 -5.99 -6.28 -3.55
CA THR A 306 -6.38 -7.66 -3.23
C THR A 306 -7.83 -7.93 -3.66
N LEU A 307 -8.01 -8.08 -4.97
CA LEU A 307 -9.35 -8.18 -5.57
C LEU A 307 -10.07 -9.49 -5.24
N GLY A 308 -9.36 -10.50 -4.78
CA GLY A 308 -9.95 -11.74 -4.27
C GLY A 308 -10.61 -11.60 -2.90
N ALA A 309 -10.22 -10.61 -2.07
CA ALA A 309 -10.75 -10.44 -0.73
C ALA A 309 -12.22 -10.01 -0.74
N PHE A 310 -13.04 -10.69 0.03
CA PHE A 310 -14.45 -10.34 0.30
C PHE A 310 -14.87 -10.97 1.63
N VAL A 311 -16.00 -10.55 2.18
CA VAL A 311 -16.56 -11.16 3.39
C VAL A 311 -17.17 -12.53 3.02
N ASP A 312 -16.42 -13.58 3.32
CA ASP A 312 -16.86 -14.97 3.17
C ASP A 312 -17.41 -15.48 4.51
N PRO A 313 -18.68 -15.92 4.57
CA PRO A 313 -19.27 -16.41 5.80
C PRO A 313 -18.53 -17.60 6.43
N ALA A 314 -18.06 -18.54 5.61
CA ALA A 314 -17.40 -19.75 6.11
C ALA A 314 -16.02 -19.43 6.71
N ILE A 315 -15.25 -18.52 6.09
CA ILE A 315 -13.97 -18.04 6.61
C ILE A 315 -14.19 -17.23 7.89
N LEU A 316 -15.17 -16.34 7.91
CA LEU A 316 -15.53 -15.57 9.12
C LEU A 316 -15.91 -16.48 10.26
N GLY A 317 -16.78 -17.46 10.01
CA GLY A 317 -17.19 -18.42 11.03
C GLY A 317 -16.04 -19.29 11.54
N THR A 318 -15.13 -19.68 10.68
CA THR A 318 -13.90 -20.40 11.06
C THR A 318 -13.03 -19.54 11.97
N HIS A 319 -12.88 -18.24 11.64
CA HIS A 319 -12.18 -17.30 12.50
C HIS A 319 -12.84 -17.21 13.88
N LEU A 320 -14.15 -16.98 13.92
CA LEU A 320 -14.90 -16.84 15.19
C LEU A 320 -14.83 -18.11 16.04
N LYS A 321 -14.96 -19.29 15.44
CA LYS A 321 -14.79 -20.58 16.13
C LYS A 321 -13.40 -20.77 16.73
N SER A 322 -12.38 -20.24 16.08
CA SER A 322 -11.00 -20.36 16.55
C SER A 322 -10.73 -19.61 17.84
N GLY A 323 -11.56 -18.61 18.19
CA GLY A 323 -11.36 -17.71 19.33
C GLY A 323 -10.09 -16.85 19.24
N ARG A 324 -9.45 -16.78 18.07
CA ARG A 324 -8.21 -16.02 17.85
C ARG A 324 -8.53 -14.55 17.60
N GLY A 325 -7.67 -13.66 18.09
CA GLY A 325 -7.81 -12.22 17.83
C GLY A 325 -7.48 -11.81 16.39
N ILE A 326 -6.66 -12.59 15.67
CA ILE A 326 -6.24 -12.31 14.28
C ILE A 326 -6.15 -13.64 13.52
N THR A 327 -6.69 -13.65 12.31
CA THR A 327 -6.49 -14.69 11.29
C THR A 327 -5.94 -14.04 10.05
N LEU A 328 -4.86 -14.59 9.49
CA LEU A 328 -4.26 -14.15 8.23
C LEU A 328 -4.59 -15.14 7.13
N GLU A 329 -5.20 -14.67 6.07
CA GLU A 329 -5.36 -15.47 4.85
C GLU A 329 -4.05 -15.48 4.06
N VAL A 330 -3.61 -16.64 3.66
CA VAL A 330 -2.41 -16.84 2.85
C VAL A 330 -2.74 -17.72 1.64
N ILE A 331 -2.00 -17.53 0.57
CA ILE A 331 -2.12 -18.32 -0.66
C ILE A 331 -0.82 -19.06 -0.93
N SER A 332 -0.90 -20.15 -1.70
CA SER A 332 0.28 -20.85 -2.16
C SER A 332 1.14 -19.92 -3.02
N ARG A 333 2.42 -19.82 -2.66
CA ARG A 333 3.38 -18.96 -3.36
C ARG A 333 3.82 -19.64 -4.66
N GLN A 334 3.85 -18.86 -5.74
CA GLN A 334 4.46 -19.26 -7.00
C GLN A 334 5.91 -18.75 -7.08
N LEU A 335 6.73 -19.38 -7.93
CA LEU A 335 8.15 -19.03 -8.06
C LEU A 335 8.38 -17.57 -8.48
N ALA A 336 7.46 -16.99 -9.25
CA ALA A 336 7.51 -15.60 -9.71
C ALA A 336 7.04 -14.58 -8.67
N ASP A 337 6.40 -15.02 -7.58
CA ASP A 337 5.85 -14.12 -6.55
C ASP A 337 6.99 -13.46 -5.78
N ARG A 338 6.91 -12.14 -5.68
CA ARG A 338 7.81 -11.31 -4.88
C ARG A 338 7.06 -10.87 -3.63
N GLY A 339 7.55 -11.25 -2.48
CA GLY A 339 6.93 -10.90 -1.19
C GLY A 339 7.38 -11.83 -0.10
N GLY A 340 6.84 -11.63 1.10
CA GLY A 340 7.09 -12.49 2.23
C GLY A 340 6.45 -13.86 2.10
N GLY A 341 6.88 -14.77 2.96
CA GLY A 341 6.32 -16.10 3.11
C GLY A 341 6.20 -16.49 4.58
N LEU A 342 5.37 -17.48 4.85
CA LEU A 342 5.32 -18.08 6.18
C LEU A 342 6.56 -18.96 6.40
N ALA A 343 7.18 -18.82 7.57
CA ALA A 343 8.28 -19.67 8.00
C ALA A 343 8.28 -19.80 9.52
N ARG A 344 8.92 -20.84 10.02
CA ARG A 344 9.25 -20.98 11.44
C ARG A 344 10.62 -20.39 11.69
N VAL A 345 10.68 -19.28 12.41
CA VAL A 345 11.92 -18.65 12.82
C VAL A 345 12.15 -18.97 14.30
N ASP A 346 13.21 -19.71 14.61
CA ASP A 346 13.53 -20.19 15.95
C ASP A 346 12.33 -20.88 16.62
N GLY A 347 11.62 -21.70 15.82
CA GLY A 347 10.46 -22.48 16.25
C GLY A 347 9.13 -21.69 16.32
N LYS A 348 9.12 -20.39 16.05
CA LYS A 348 7.91 -19.56 16.06
C LYS A 348 7.44 -19.25 14.65
N LEU A 349 6.14 -19.44 14.39
CA LEU A 349 5.53 -19.08 13.10
C LEU A 349 5.59 -17.55 12.90
N ARG A 350 6.14 -17.12 11.77
CA ARG A 350 6.27 -15.71 11.37
C ARG A 350 6.01 -15.53 9.89
N LEU A 351 5.55 -14.36 9.51
CA LEU A 351 5.64 -13.87 8.14
C LEU A 351 7.02 -13.23 7.96
N VAL A 352 7.81 -13.76 7.03
CA VAL A 352 9.19 -13.30 6.78
C VAL A 352 9.24 -12.67 5.40
N GLU A 353 9.57 -11.39 5.34
CA GLU A 353 9.81 -10.67 4.09
C GLU A 353 11.21 -10.96 3.54
N GLY A 354 11.39 -10.87 2.22
CA GLY A 354 12.68 -11.14 1.59
C GLY A 354 13.83 -10.28 2.15
N LEU A 355 13.56 -9.01 2.47
CA LEU A 355 14.55 -8.10 3.07
C LEU A 355 14.89 -8.45 4.54
N ALA A 356 14.10 -9.30 5.20
CA ALA A 356 14.37 -9.76 6.55
C ALA A 356 15.27 -11.00 6.60
N MET A 357 15.56 -11.63 5.46
CA MET A 357 16.46 -12.78 5.40
C MET A 357 17.89 -12.38 5.78
N PRO A 358 18.62 -13.26 6.49
CA PRO A 358 19.97 -12.97 6.97
C PRO A 358 20.97 -12.64 5.87
#